data_e71095942ebffb1221e22f0a4f104f21
#
_entry.id   e71095942ebffb1221e22f0a4f104f21
#
_cell.length_a   1.000
_cell.length_b   1.000
_cell.length_c   1.000
_cell.angle_alpha   90.00
_cell.angle_beta   90.00
_cell.angle_gamma   90.00
#
_symmetry.space_group_name_H-M   'P 1'
#
loop_
_entity.id
_entity.type
_entity.pdbx_description
1 polymer ?
#
loop_
_entity_poly.entity_id
_entity_poly.type
_entity_poly.pdbx_seq_one_letter_code
_entity_poly.pdbx_strand_id
1 'polypeptide(L)'
;DRVFKDKVYKPYSPTKTISNEKALFIYTSDKHIAASVDGNIAMFPNDYNSYSFEARLKRVLYEVQYLYMTFGKFEKIYIVDLGDRMDGLNGHTTRGGHKLPQNMSNRQAFETAISVEKEFYDMILQSDMANEYCVIANANSNHGGDFDYMVSRALEMYINLKYPDTETVIQEKFIDHITFGDHVILFTHGKDDADMKHGLPLHLNDKTENYINKYLMYHGINPEKCNVSLVKGDLHVDNSQTAYGFRY
;
A
#
# COMPACT_ATOMS: atom_id res chain seq x y z
N ASP A 1 -12.74 -7.32 28.48
CA ASP A 1 -11.35 -7.09 28.93
C ASP A 1 -10.41 -7.99 28.13
N ARG A 2 -9.91 -7.47 27.01
CA ARG A 2 -8.83 -8.14 26.29
C ARG A 2 -7.52 -7.69 26.93
N VAL A 3 -6.95 -8.59 27.71
CA VAL A 3 -5.60 -8.44 28.25
C VAL A 3 -4.65 -8.30 27.06
N PHE A 4 -4.01 -7.14 26.92
CA PHE A 4 -2.89 -6.97 26.04
C PHE A 4 -1.78 -7.91 26.53
N LYS A 5 -1.57 -9.02 25.80
CA LYS A 5 -0.38 -9.83 26.03
C LYS A 5 0.80 -8.97 25.57
N ASP A 6 1.67 -8.63 26.51
CA ASP A 6 2.94 -7.96 26.23
C ASP A 6 3.69 -8.74 25.15
N LYS A 7 3.64 -8.24 23.91
CA LYS A 7 4.55 -8.72 22.89
C LYS A 7 5.92 -8.18 23.25
N VAL A 8 6.78 -9.06 23.74
CA VAL A 8 8.20 -8.75 23.89
C VAL A 8 8.75 -8.53 22.49
N TYR A 9 8.90 -7.28 22.11
CA TYR A 9 9.56 -6.92 20.85
C TYR A 9 11.02 -7.32 20.98
N LYS A 10 11.43 -8.33 20.20
CA LYS A 10 12.85 -8.61 20.03
C LYS A 10 13.45 -7.44 19.25
N PRO A 11 14.56 -6.83 19.73
CA PRO A 11 15.23 -5.81 18.96
C PRO A 11 15.62 -6.38 17.59
N TYR A 12 15.36 -5.61 16.52
CA TYR A 12 15.75 -5.97 15.18
C TYR A 12 17.26 -6.16 15.11
N SER A 13 17.68 -7.35 14.76
CA SER A 13 19.07 -7.64 14.43
C SER A 13 19.12 -7.94 12.94
N PRO A 14 19.69 -7.03 12.11
CA PRO A 14 19.86 -7.31 10.69
C PRO A 14 20.70 -8.56 10.54
N THR A 15 20.12 -9.59 9.95
CA THR A 15 20.90 -10.74 9.50
C THR A 15 21.71 -10.25 8.31
N LYS A 16 23.03 -10.10 8.49
CA LYS A 16 23.94 -9.90 7.35
C LYS A 16 23.91 -11.16 6.49
N THR A 17 22.93 -11.28 5.66
CA THR A 17 22.96 -12.22 4.55
C THR A 17 23.53 -11.44 3.36
N ILE A 18 24.78 -11.72 3.03
CA ILE A 18 25.32 -11.45 1.69
C ILE A 18 24.64 -12.52 0.81
N SER A 19 23.37 -12.33 0.52
CA SER A 19 22.65 -13.15 -0.43
C SER A 19 22.42 -12.32 -1.68
N ASN A 20 22.56 -12.96 -2.85
CA ASN A 20 22.11 -12.39 -4.12
C ASN A 20 20.56 -12.39 -4.22
N GLU A 21 19.87 -12.50 -3.12
CA GLU A 21 18.42 -12.53 -3.02
C GLU A 21 17.85 -11.16 -3.35
N LYS A 22 16.82 -11.15 -4.18
CA LYS A 22 16.15 -9.95 -4.64
C LYS A 22 14.68 -10.02 -4.23
N ALA A 23 14.16 -8.96 -3.65
CA ALA A 23 12.72 -8.78 -3.48
C ALA A 23 12.19 -7.75 -4.48
N LEU A 24 10.95 -7.95 -4.92
CA LEU A 24 10.21 -6.96 -5.68
C LEU A 24 9.07 -6.43 -4.82
N PHE A 25 8.99 -5.10 -4.70
CA PHE A 25 7.89 -4.42 -4.04
C PHE A 25 7.00 -3.75 -5.08
N ILE A 26 5.75 -4.16 -5.14
CA ILE A 26 4.73 -3.62 -6.05
C ILE A 26 3.79 -2.78 -5.18
N TYR A 27 3.84 -1.46 -5.35
CA TYR A 27 2.96 -0.55 -4.64
C TYR A 27 1.77 -0.17 -5.49
N THR A 28 0.57 -0.25 -4.91
CA THR A 28 -0.65 0.33 -5.44
C THR A 28 -1.23 1.28 -4.41
N SER A 29 -1.79 2.39 -4.83
CA SER A 29 -2.39 3.39 -3.95
C SER A 29 -3.46 4.18 -4.69
N ASP A 30 -4.36 4.80 -3.93
CA ASP A 30 -5.25 5.84 -4.43
C ASP A 30 -5.99 5.40 -5.71
N LYS A 31 -6.52 4.18 -5.69
CA LYS A 31 -7.25 3.62 -6.82
C LYS A 31 -8.62 4.26 -7.01
N HIS A 32 -9.21 4.77 -5.92
CA HIS A 32 -10.48 5.50 -5.91
C HIS A 32 -11.54 4.83 -6.80
N ILE A 33 -11.78 3.53 -6.59
CA ILE A 33 -12.78 2.78 -7.37
C ILE A 33 -14.16 3.38 -7.10
N ALA A 34 -14.87 3.68 -8.15
CA ALA A 34 -16.11 4.45 -8.30
C ALA A 34 -15.91 5.94 -8.60
N ALA A 35 -14.72 6.51 -8.42
CA ALA A 35 -14.49 7.90 -8.84
C ALA A 35 -14.78 8.10 -10.33
N SER A 36 -15.32 9.27 -10.65
CA SER A 36 -15.60 9.67 -12.03
C SER A 36 -15.13 11.10 -12.26
N VAL A 37 -14.10 11.25 -13.09
CA VAL A 37 -13.60 12.55 -13.54
C VAL A 37 -13.82 12.66 -15.03
N ASP A 38 -14.54 13.71 -15.45
CA ASP A 38 -14.72 14.07 -16.86
C ASP A 38 -13.63 15.07 -17.27
N GLY A 39 -12.73 14.65 -18.14
CA GLY A 39 -11.62 15.47 -18.63
C GLY A 39 -12.07 16.70 -19.41
N ASN A 40 -13.31 16.73 -19.92
CA ASN A 40 -13.82 17.90 -20.63
C ASN A 40 -14.11 19.10 -19.71
N ILE A 41 -14.34 18.83 -18.41
CA ILE A 41 -14.59 19.87 -17.39
C ILE A 41 -13.43 20.03 -16.43
N ALA A 42 -12.42 19.16 -16.50
CA ALA A 42 -11.22 19.26 -15.70
C ALA A 42 -10.26 20.32 -16.28
N MET A 43 -9.35 20.83 -15.46
CA MET A 43 -8.33 21.78 -15.91
C MET A 43 -7.43 21.20 -17.02
N PHE A 44 -7.20 19.90 -16.97
CA PHE A 44 -6.47 19.13 -17.99
C PHE A 44 -7.33 17.97 -18.47
N PRO A 45 -7.29 17.60 -19.78
CA PRO A 45 -8.05 16.49 -20.31
C PRO A 45 -7.53 15.17 -19.74
N ASN A 46 -8.11 14.74 -18.63
CA ASN A 46 -7.74 13.50 -17.94
C ASN A 46 -9.01 12.84 -17.39
N ASP A 47 -9.53 11.89 -18.13
CA ASP A 47 -10.66 11.08 -17.68
C ASP A 47 -10.19 10.05 -16.65
N TYR A 48 -10.97 9.88 -15.59
CA TYR A 48 -10.81 8.78 -14.66
C TYR A 48 -12.13 8.05 -14.42
N ASN A 49 -12.08 6.73 -14.53
CA ASN A 49 -13.21 5.83 -14.31
C ASN A 49 -12.69 4.39 -14.14
N SER A 50 -13.59 3.41 -14.05
CA SER A 50 -13.22 1.99 -13.90
C SER A 50 -12.31 1.46 -15.00
N TYR A 51 -12.47 1.91 -16.24
CA TYR A 51 -11.58 1.50 -17.35
C TYR A 51 -10.17 2.06 -17.19
N SER A 52 -10.05 3.30 -16.72
CA SER A 52 -8.76 3.92 -16.42
C SER A 52 -8.03 3.19 -15.28
N PHE A 53 -8.76 2.80 -14.25
CA PHE A 53 -8.25 2.00 -13.14
C PHE A 53 -7.72 0.65 -13.63
N GLU A 54 -8.52 -0.11 -14.38
CA GLU A 54 -8.12 -1.41 -14.94
C GLU A 54 -6.89 -1.29 -15.85
N ALA A 55 -6.85 -0.28 -16.72
CA ALA A 55 -5.72 -0.02 -17.61
C ALA A 55 -4.43 0.30 -16.83
N ARG A 56 -4.53 1.03 -15.72
CA ARG A 56 -3.37 1.31 -14.85
C ARG A 56 -2.84 0.05 -14.18
N LEU A 57 -3.70 -0.82 -13.66
CA LEU A 57 -3.27 -2.10 -13.09
C LEU A 57 -2.61 -3.01 -14.15
N LYS A 58 -3.16 -3.07 -15.37
CA LYS A 58 -2.54 -3.80 -16.48
C LYS A 58 -1.14 -3.26 -16.80
N ARG A 59 -0.93 -1.95 -16.74
CA ARG A 59 0.39 -1.36 -16.93
C ARG A 59 1.36 -1.79 -15.83
N VAL A 60 0.92 -1.82 -14.57
CA VAL A 60 1.76 -2.35 -13.46
C VAL A 60 2.17 -3.79 -13.74
N LEU A 61 1.26 -4.65 -14.24
CA LEU A 61 1.60 -6.03 -14.61
C LEU A 61 2.68 -6.09 -15.71
N TYR A 62 2.63 -5.24 -16.73
CA TYR A 62 3.68 -5.18 -17.74
C TYR A 62 5.05 -4.79 -17.15
N GLU A 63 5.07 -3.82 -16.25
CA GLU A 63 6.31 -3.41 -15.57
C GLU A 63 6.86 -4.56 -14.69
N VAL A 64 6.00 -5.28 -13.99
CA VAL A 64 6.39 -6.46 -13.19
C VAL A 64 7.00 -7.54 -14.08
N GLN A 65 6.38 -7.84 -15.22
CA GLN A 65 6.91 -8.80 -16.19
C GLN A 65 8.26 -8.35 -16.78
N TYR A 66 8.38 -7.07 -17.09
CA TYR A 66 9.63 -6.49 -17.59
C TYR A 66 10.77 -6.61 -16.55
N LEU A 67 10.47 -6.33 -15.28
CA LEU A 67 11.43 -6.48 -14.19
C LEU A 67 11.83 -7.96 -14.01
N TYR A 68 10.88 -8.88 -14.07
CA TYR A 68 11.17 -10.31 -14.03
C TYR A 68 12.07 -10.75 -15.21
N MET A 69 11.79 -10.30 -16.43
CA MET A 69 12.61 -10.61 -17.58
C MET A 69 14.03 -10.03 -17.46
N THR A 70 14.16 -8.89 -16.82
CA THR A 70 15.44 -8.18 -16.67
C THR A 70 16.30 -8.78 -15.56
N PHE A 71 15.69 -9.10 -14.42
CA PHE A 71 16.40 -9.46 -13.19
C PHE A 71 16.30 -10.96 -12.84
N GLY A 72 15.45 -11.71 -13.54
CA GLY A 72 15.16 -13.11 -13.26
C GLY A 72 14.25 -13.29 -12.04
N LYS A 73 14.18 -14.52 -11.52
CA LYS A 73 13.31 -14.89 -10.40
C LYS A 73 13.69 -14.14 -9.12
N PHE A 74 12.66 -13.68 -8.39
CA PHE A 74 12.79 -13.02 -7.10
C PHE A 74 12.72 -14.05 -5.96
N GLU A 75 13.32 -13.73 -4.82
CA GLU A 75 13.10 -14.51 -3.60
C GLU A 75 11.69 -14.27 -3.07
N LYS A 76 11.28 -13.00 -2.99
CA LYS A 76 9.95 -12.64 -2.53
C LYS A 76 9.36 -11.48 -3.32
N ILE A 77 8.08 -11.56 -3.64
CA ILE A 77 7.31 -10.44 -4.18
C ILE A 77 6.33 -9.97 -3.10
N TYR A 78 6.42 -8.69 -2.77
CA TYR A 78 5.45 -8.00 -1.92
C TYR A 78 4.51 -7.17 -2.78
N ILE A 79 3.21 -7.39 -2.65
CA ILE A 79 2.17 -6.56 -3.25
C ILE A 79 1.56 -5.73 -2.12
N VAL A 80 1.81 -4.43 -2.12
CA VAL A 80 1.45 -3.53 -1.03
C VAL A 80 0.45 -2.51 -1.53
N ASP A 81 -0.79 -2.61 -1.07
CA ASP A 81 -1.82 -1.59 -1.26
C ASP A 81 -1.70 -0.57 -0.14
N LEU A 82 -1.43 0.69 -0.50
CA LEU A 82 -1.22 1.77 0.46
C LEU A 82 -2.52 2.45 0.92
N GLY A 83 -3.69 2.02 0.42
CA GLY A 83 -5.00 2.55 0.83
C GLY A 83 -5.68 3.41 -0.23
N ASP A 84 -6.84 3.96 0.13
CA ASP A 84 -7.78 4.66 -0.75
C ASP A 84 -8.11 3.83 -2.00
N ARG A 85 -8.39 2.54 -1.77
CA ARG A 85 -8.85 1.61 -2.79
C ARG A 85 -10.21 2.03 -3.33
N MET A 86 -11.13 2.30 -2.43
CA MET A 86 -12.48 2.77 -2.75
C MET A 86 -12.55 4.29 -2.67
N ASP A 87 -13.30 4.92 -3.57
CA ASP A 87 -13.44 6.38 -3.57
C ASP A 87 -14.28 6.92 -2.39
N GLY A 88 -14.94 6.07 -1.65
CA GLY A 88 -15.77 6.42 -0.51
C GLY A 88 -16.97 5.50 -0.37
N LEU A 89 -17.90 5.88 0.51
CA LEU A 89 -19.14 5.15 0.78
C LEU A 89 -20.34 6.06 0.60
N ASN A 90 -21.36 5.61 -0.14
CA ASN A 90 -22.58 6.38 -0.40
C ASN A 90 -22.33 7.79 -1.02
N GLY A 91 -21.32 7.91 -1.87
CA GLY A 91 -20.96 9.17 -2.52
C GLY A 91 -20.21 10.17 -1.63
N HIS A 92 -19.63 9.71 -0.52
CA HIS A 92 -18.91 10.58 0.42
C HIS A 92 -17.64 9.88 0.92
N THR A 93 -16.62 10.68 1.25
CA THR A 93 -15.46 10.17 1.99
C THR A 93 -15.91 9.68 3.36
N THR A 94 -15.34 8.57 3.84
CA THR A 94 -15.66 8.02 5.18
C THR A 94 -15.11 8.91 6.29
N ARG A 95 -13.98 9.59 6.03
CA ARG A 95 -13.48 10.67 6.89
C ARG A 95 -13.84 12.03 6.33
N GLY A 96 -14.41 12.87 7.18
CA GLY A 96 -14.81 14.22 6.83
C GLY A 96 -16.13 14.35 6.05
N GLY A 97 -16.67 13.26 5.49
CA GLY A 97 -17.98 13.25 4.82
C GLY A 97 -18.07 14.13 3.56
N HIS A 98 -16.96 14.34 2.86
CA HIS A 98 -16.93 15.15 1.63
C HIS A 98 -17.65 14.42 0.50
N LYS A 99 -18.52 15.14 -0.20
CA LYS A 99 -19.24 14.61 -1.36
C LYS A 99 -18.26 14.34 -2.52
N LEU A 100 -18.43 13.20 -3.16
CA LEU A 100 -17.57 12.72 -4.23
C LEU A 100 -18.34 12.52 -5.54
N PRO A 101 -17.76 12.86 -6.69
CA PRO A 101 -18.32 12.53 -7.99
C PRO A 101 -18.10 11.05 -8.30
N GLN A 102 -19.13 10.22 -8.03
CA GLN A 102 -19.08 8.79 -8.27
C GLN A 102 -20.07 8.39 -9.37
N ASN A 103 -19.70 7.42 -10.19
CA ASN A 103 -20.54 6.87 -11.26
C ASN A 103 -21.05 5.45 -10.98
N MET A 104 -20.80 4.93 -9.79
CA MET A 104 -21.20 3.58 -9.35
C MET A 104 -21.91 3.64 -8.00
N SER A 105 -22.88 2.74 -7.81
CA SER A 105 -23.36 2.42 -6.47
C SER A 105 -22.28 1.65 -5.68
N ASN A 106 -22.37 1.62 -4.36
CA ASN A 106 -21.43 0.86 -3.51
C ASN A 106 -21.34 -0.63 -3.93
N ARG A 107 -22.48 -1.22 -4.32
CA ARG A 107 -22.51 -2.61 -4.80
C ARG A 107 -21.69 -2.77 -6.07
N GLN A 108 -21.90 -1.90 -7.06
CA GLN A 108 -21.15 -1.95 -8.32
C GLN A 108 -19.65 -1.71 -8.09
N ALA A 109 -19.32 -0.75 -7.23
CA ALA A 109 -17.93 -0.47 -6.85
C ALA A 109 -17.26 -1.68 -6.19
N PHE A 110 -17.95 -2.36 -5.26
CA PHE A 110 -17.48 -3.58 -4.64
C PHE A 110 -17.23 -4.68 -5.67
N GLU A 111 -18.22 -4.97 -6.53
CA GLU A 111 -18.12 -6.00 -7.55
C GLU A 111 -16.98 -5.70 -8.53
N THR A 112 -16.79 -4.43 -8.92
CA THR A 112 -15.67 -3.99 -9.77
C THR A 112 -14.32 -4.19 -9.09
N ALA A 113 -14.20 -3.76 -7.83
CA ALA A 113 -12.98 -3.94 -7.05
C ALA A 113 -12.58 -5.42 -6.97
N ILE A 114 -13.51 -6.28 -6.57
CA ILE A 114 -13.26 -7.71 -6.45
C ILE A 114 -12.89 -8.33 -7.81
N SER A 115 -13.61 -8.00 -8.88
CA SER A 115 -13.35 -8.56 -10.20
C SER A 115 -11.96 -8.20 -10.73
N VAL A 116 -11.64 -6.90 -10.72
CA VAL A 116 -10.39 -6.38 -11.31
C VAL A 116 -9.17 -6.75 -10.46
N GLU A 117 -9.28 -6.62 -9.13
CA GLU A 117 -8.14 -6.94 -8.27
C GLU A 117 -7.87 -8.44 -8.16
N LYS A 118 -8.90 -9.29 -8.22
CA LYS A 118 -8.68 -10.74 -8.34
C LYS A 118 -7.87 -11.09 -9.58
N GLU A 119 -8.21 -10.51 -10.74
CA GLU A 119 -7.45 -10.74 -11.97
C GLU A 119 -6.00 -10.27 -11.82
N PHE A 120 -5.78 -9.10 -11.21
CA PHE A 120 -4.45 -8.58 -10.94
C PHE A 120 -3.64 -9.51 -10.03
N TYR A 121 -4.20 -9.97 -8.91
CA TYR A 121 -3.53 -10.91 -8.02
C TYR A 121 -3.30 -12.27 -8.69
N ASP A 122 -4.27 -12.77 -9.43
CA ASP A 122 -4.15 -14.06 -10.13
C ASP A 122 -2.96 -14.04 -11.12
N MET A 123 -2.80 -12.96 -11.89
CA MET A 123 -1.71 -12.83 -12.85
C MET A 123 -0.32 -12.86 -12.19
N ILE A 124 -0.21 -12.40 -10.95
CA ILE A 124 1.05 -12.41 -10.21
C ILE A 124 1.23 -13.71 -9.42
N LEU A 125 0.23 -14.11 -8.63
CA LEU A 125 0.35 -15.20 -7.67
C LEU A 125 0.41 -16.59 -8.30
N GLN A 126 -0.17 -16.78 -9.50
CA GLN A 126 -0.04 -18.03 -10.25
C GLN A 126 1.24 -18.13 -11.08
N SER A 127 2.03 -17.05 -11.15
CA SER A 127 3.28 -17.01 -11.89
C SER A 127 4.41 -17.66 -11.08
N ASP A 128 5.46 -18.11 -11.77
CA ASP A 128 6.69 -18.59 -11.11
C ASP A 128 7.75 -17.47 -11.03
N MET A 129 7.32 -16.21 -10.83
CA MET A 129 8.23 -15.06 -10.79
C MET A 129 8.96 -14.93 -9.45
N ALA A 130 8.46 -15.55 -8.37
CA ALA A 130 9.11 -15.55 -7.07
C ALA A 130 8.99 -16.90 -6.37
N ASN A 131 9.82 -17.10 -5.33
CA ASN A 131 9.70 -18.25 -4.44
C ASN A 131 8.60 -18.05 -3.40
N GLU A 132 8.41 -16.82 -2.94
CA GLU A 132 7.39 -16.43 -1.96
C GLU A 132 6.61 -15.21 -2.39
N TYR A 133 5.36 -15.12 -1.94
CA TYR A 133 4.48 -13.97 -2.17
C TYR A 133 3.87 -13.48 -0.86
N CYS A 134 3.77 -12.15 -0.73
CA CYS A 134 3.11 -11.51 0.40
C CYS A 134 2.21 -10.38 -0.12
N VAL A 135 0.94 -10.40 0.28
CA VAL A 135 -0.04 -9.36 -0.06
C VAL A 135 -0.41 -8.59 1.19
N ILE A 136 -0.19 -7.28 1.16
CA ILE A 136 -0.46 -6.38 2.28
C ILE A 136 -1.47 -5.34 1.81
N ALA A 137 -2.58 -5.24 2.50
CA ALA A 137 -3.60 -4.23 2.26
C ALA A 137 -3.71 -3.27 3.43
N ASN A 138 -3.53 -1.98 3.17
CA ASN A 138 -3.73 -0.93 4.16
C ASN A 138 -5.22 -0.54 4.21
N ALA A 139 -5.86 -0.79 5.33
CA ALA A 139 -7.25 -0.43 5.58
C ALA A 139 -7.42 0.90 6.33
N ASN A 140 -6.32 1.58 6.67
CA ASN A 140 -6.34 2.90 7.31
C ASN A 140 -6.31 4.01 6.25
N SER A 141 -7.39 4.16 5.50
CA SER A 141 -7.56 5.16 4.45
C SER A 141 -8.64 6.19 4.82
N ASN A 142 -8.62 7.35 4.17
CA ASN A 142 -9.58 8.43 4.48
C ASN A 142 -10.79 8.46 3.54
N HIS A 143 -10.69 7.91 2.34
CA HIS A 143 -11.82 7.78 1.42
C HIS A 143 -12.68 6.56 1.72
N GLY A 144 -12.11 5.37 1.61
CA GLY A 144 -12.84 4.11 1.72
C GLY A 144 -13.15 3.68 3.16
N GLY A 145 -12.21 3.88 4.10
CA GLY A 145 -12.37 3.49 5.50
C GLY A 145 -12.80 2.03 5.67
N ASP A 146 -13.93 1.80 6.36
CA ASP A 146 -14.48 0.45 6.56
C ASP A 146 -14.83 -0.27 5.25
N PHE A 147 -15.12 0.47 4.18
CA PHE A 147 -15.37 -0.13 2.88
C PHE A 147 -14.09 -0.72 2.28
N ASP A 148 -12.96 -0.02 2.40
CA ASP A 148 -11.64 -0.56 2.05
C ASP A 148 -11.32 -1.82 2.85
N TYR A 149 -11.62 -1.80 4.16
CA TYR A 149 -11.44 -2.98 5.01
C TYR A 149 -12.27 -4.18 4.54
N MET A 150 -13.56 -3.96 4.23
CA MET A 150 -14.44 -5.04 3.75
C MET A 150 -13.96 -5.64 2.43
N VAL A 151 -13.54 -4.80 1.47
CA VAL A 151 -12.98 -5.26 0.19
C VAL A 151 -11.67 -6.02 0.43
N SER A 152 -10.79 -5.51 1.30
CA SER A 152 -9.53 -6.16 1.64
C SER A 152 -9.76 -7.55 2.26
N ARG A 153 -10.74 -7.68 3.16
CA ARG A 153 -11.12 -8.98 3.75
C ARG A 153 -11.64 -9.97 2.71
N ALA A 154 -12.47 -9.51 1.78
CA ALA A 154 -13.00 -10.37 0.72
C ALA A 154 -11.86 -10.88 -0.20
N LEU A 155 -10.90 -10.00 -0.54
CA LEU A 155 -9.73 -10.37 -1.34
C LEU A 155 -8.78 -11.29 -0.57
N GLU A 156 -8.53 -11.03 0.71
CA GLU A 156 -7.73 -11.90 1.58
C GLU A 156 -8.32 -13.31 1.64
N MET A 157 -9.64 -13.44 1.88
CA MET A 157 -10.32 -14.74 1.89
C MET A 157 -10.16 -15.46 0.54
N TYR A 158 -10.27 -14.74 -0.57
CA TYR A 158 -10.06 -15.29 -1.90
C TYR A 158 -8.63 -15.80 -2.09
N ILE A 159 -7.64 -14.97 -1.74
CA ILE A 159 -6.21 -15.31 -1.86
C ILE A 159 -5.89 -16.53 -1.01
N ASN A 160 -6.28 -16.54 0.26
CA ASN A 160 -6.00 -17.65 1.17
C ASN A 160 -6.65 -18.96 0.73
N LEU A 161 -7.81 -18.90 0.07
CA LEU A 161 -8.48 -20.09 -0.47
C LEU A 161 -7.78 -20.64 -1.72
N LYS A 162 -7.33 -19.74 -2.61
CA LYS A 162 -6.80 -20.12 -3.92
C LYS A 162 -5.28 -20.30 -3.92
N TYR A 163 -4.58 -19.53 -3.09
CA TYR A 163 -3.13 -19.47 -2.97
C TYR A 163 -2.69 -19.60 -1.50
N PRO A 164 -2.87 -20.78 -0.87
CA PRO A 164 -2.71 -20.97 0.57
C PRO A 164 -1.29 -20.70 1.09
N ASP A 165 -0.28 -20.73 0.20
CA ASP A 165 1.11 -20.45 0.54
C ASP A 165 1.44 -18.94 0.48
N THR A 166 0.49 -18.10 0.08
CA THR A 166 0.67 -16.65 0.03
C THR A 166 0.40 -16.04 1.42
N GLU A 167 1.38 -15.31 1.93
CA GLU A 167 1.19 -14.51 3.14
C GLU A 167 0.23 -13.35 2.87
N THR A 168 -0.79 -13.17 3.71
CA THR A 168 -1.73 -12.04 3.60
C THR A 168 -1.80 -11.26 4.91
N VAL A 169 -1.78 -9.92 4.81
CA VAL A 169 -1.84 -9.02 5.96
C VAL A 169 -2.81 -7.88 5.67
N ILE A 170 -3.77 -7.64 6.56
CA ILE A 170 -4.53 -6.39 6.58
C ILE A 170 -3.95 -5.49 7.66
N GLN A 171 -3.35 -4.39 7.23
CA GLN A 171 -2.70 -3.42 8.07
C GLN A 171 -3.71 -2.32 8.44
N GLU A 172 -3.95 -2.13 9.75
CA GLU A 172 -4.91 -1.15 10.30
C GLU A 172 -4.20 0.00 11.04
N LYS A 173 -2.87 -0.06 11.18
CA LYS A 173 -2.08 1.00 11.82
C LYS A 173 -1.85 2.15 10.84
N PHE A 174 -1.56 3.33 11.38
CA PHE A 174 -1.16 4.47 10.55
C PHE A 174 0.10 4.17 9.73
N ILE A 175 1.10 3.55 10.33
CA ILE A 175 2.37 3.15 9.71
C ILE A 175 2.78 1.76 10.18
N ASP A 176 3.34 0.97 9.27
CA ASP A 176 4.00 -0.29 9.60
C ASP A 176 5.27 -0.45 8.75
N HIS A 177 6.00 -1.54 8.93
CA HIS A 177 7.22 -1.78 8.18
C HIS A 177 7.43 -3.24 7.82
N ILE A 178 8.17 -3.44 6.74
CA ILE A 178 8.65 -4.74 6.26
C ILE A 178 10.16 -4.71 6.30
N THR A 179 10.76 -5.86 6.60
CA THR A 179 12.20 -6.03 6.53
C THR A 179 12.55 -7.11 5.50
N PHE A 180 13.49 -6.78 4.61
CA PHE A 180 14.09 -7.73 3.69
C PHE A 180 15.60 -7.48 3.60
N GLY A 181 16.39 -8.44 4.08
CA GLY A 181 17.83 -8.27 4.20
C GLY A 181 18.20 -7.10 5.12
N ASP A 182 18.97 -6.16 4.59
CA ASP A 182 19.35 -4.91 5.27
C ASP A 182 18.41 -3.72 4.93
N HIS A 183 17.33 -3.98 4.19
CA HIS A 183 16.33 -2.97 3.85
C HIS A 183 15.15 -3.02 4.82
N VAL A 184 14.75 -1.86 5.32
CA VAL A 184 13.52 -1.65 6.10
C VAL A 184 12.64 -0.68 5.34
N ILE A 185 11.48 -1.13 4.93
CA ILE A 185 10.52 -0.34 4.18
C ILE A 185 9.33 -0.03 5.10
N LEU A 186 9.20 1.23 5.49
CA LEU A 186 8.02 1.74 6.14
C LEU A 186 6.96 2.03 5.08
N PHE A 187 5.72 1.71 5.37
CA PHE A 187 4.61 1.98 4.44
C PHE A 187 3.38 2.49 5.19
N THR A 188 2.63 3.36 4.54
CA THR A 188 1.45 4.02 5.10
C THR A 188 0.58 4.58 3.98
N HIS A 189 -0.71 4.81 4.26
CA HIS A 189 -1.48 5.68 3.38
C HIS A 189 -1.03 7.15 3.52
N GLY A 190 -0.69 7.57 4.72
CA GLY A 190 -0.12 8.89 4.96
C GLY A 190 -1.11 9.92 5.47
N LYS A 191 -2.39 9.53 5.72
CA LYS A 191 -3.45 10.45 6.10
C LYS A 191 -3.98 10.19 7.51
N ASP A 192 -4.31 11.29 8.21
CA ASP A 192 -5.13 11.32 9.43
C ASP A 192 -4.62 10.51 10.62
N ASP A 193 -3.33 10.54 10.90
CA ASP A 193 -2.84 10.19 12.23
C ASP A 193 -3.19 11.28 13.24
N ALA A 194 -3.59 10.89 14.45
CA ALA A 194 -3.99 11.82 15.51
C ALA A 194 -2.87 12.81 15.89
N ASP A 195 -1.62 12.34 15.87
CA ASP A 195 -0.45 13.16 16.20
C ASP A 195 -0.02 14.05 15.02
N MET A 196 -0.29 13.62 13.78
CA MET A 196 0.09 14.32 12.56
C MET A 196 -0.97 15.32 12.08
N LYS A 197 -2.18 15.25 12.59
CA LYS A 197 -3.37 16.08 12.35
C LYS A 197 -3.85 16.19 10.90
N HIS A 198 -2.96 16.22 9.93
CA HIS A 198 -3.27 16.31 8.49
C HIS A 198 -2.52 15.25 7.65
N GLY A 199 -1.94 14.27 8.32
CA GLY A 199 -1.14 13.23 7.71
C GLY A 199 0.30 13.65 7.38
N LEU A 200 0.99 12.81 6.64
CA LEU A 200 2.36 13.06 6.21
C LEU A 200 2.39 14.08 5.05
N PRO A 201 3.22 15.13 5.13
CA PRO A 201 3.28 16.17 4.10
C PRO A 201 3.91 15.67 2.80
N LEU A 202 3.78 16.44 1.71
CA LEU A 202 4.50 16.18 0.47
C LEU A 202 6.02 16.38 0.65
N HIS A 203 6.39 17.43 1.35
CA HIS A 203 7.78 17.72 1.67
C HIS A 203 8.02 17.53 3.17
N LEU A 204 9.07 16.78 3.49
CA LEU A 204 9.46 16.57 4.87
C LEU A 204 9.77 17.90 5.58
N ASN A 205 9.40 17.93 6.83
CA ASN A 205 9.77 18.98 7.77
C ASN A 205 10.29 18.35 9.06
N ASP A 206 10.97 19.14 9.88
CA ASP A 206 11.62 18.68 11.11
C ASP A 206 10.67 17.92 12.04
N LYS A 207 9.41 18.33 12.11
CA LYS A 207 8.40 17.66 12.94
C LYS A 207 8.14 16.24 12.44
N THR A 208 7.90 16.09 11.14
CA THR A 208 7.64 14.79 10.52
C THR A 208 8.86 13.88 10.61
N GLU A 209 10.05 14.41 10.32
CA GLU A 209 11.30 13.68 10.43
C GLU A 209 11.52 13.17 11.86
N ASN A 210 11.26 14.00 12.87
CA ASN A 210 11.33 13.60 14.27
C ASN A 210 10.33 12.48 14.63
N TYR A 211 9.11 12.49 14.08
CA TYR A 211 8.14 11.40 14.30
C TYR A 211 8.61 10.09 13.69
N ILE A 212 9.12 10.13 12.46
CA ILE A 212 9.66 8.93 11.80
C ILE A 212 10.86 8.40 12.58
N ASN A 213 11.77 9.26 13.00
CA ASN A 213 12.93 8.86 13.82
C ASN A 213 12.50 8.24 15.15
N LYS A 214 11.47 8.76 15.82
CA LYS A 214 10.90 8.15 17.03
C LYS A 214 10.31 6.75 16.74
N TYR A 215 9.60 6.60 15.62
CA TYR A 215 9.10 5.29 15.17
C TYR A 215 10.25 4.30 15.00
N LEU A 216 11.32 4.68 14.28
CA LEU A 216 12.50 3.84 14.08
C LEU A 216 13.13 3.42 15.41
N MET A 217 13.32 4.39 16.32
CA MET A 217 13.86 4.13 17.67
C MET A 217 12.97 3.17 18.47
N TYR A 218 11.65 3.39 18.44
CA TYR A 218 10.69 2.54 19.17
C TYR A 218 10.72 1.10 18.68
N HIS A 219 10.90 0.89 17.37
CA HIS A 219 10.99 -0.44 16.77
C HIS A 219 12.42 -1.01 16.75
N GLY A 220 13.41 -0.33 17.33
CA GLY A 220 14.81 -0.78 17.37
C GLY A 220 15.50 -0.76 16.00
N ILE A 221 14.95 -0.03 15.03
CA ILE A 221 15.52 0.11 13.70
C ILE A 221 16.62 1.16 13.75
N ASN A 222 17.85 0.73 13.46
CA ASN A 222 19.00 1.64 13.43
C ASN A 222 19.38 1.98 11.97
N PRO A 223 19.12 3.22 11.50
CA PRO A 223 19.41 3.63 10.13
C PRO A 223 20.89 3.65 9.77
N GLU A 224 21.80 3.57 10.73
CA GLU A 224 23.24 3.38 10.46
C GLU A 224 23.58 1.95 10.06
N LYS A 225 22.68 0.99 10.31
CA LYS A 225 22.89 -0.44 10.08
C LYS A 225 22.01 -1.03 8.98
N CYS A 226 21.01 -0.30 8.53
CA CYS A 226 20.08 -0.72 7.50
C CYS A 226 19.66 0.44 6.60
N ASN A 227 19.21 0.09 5.41
CA ASN A 227 18.67 1.04 4.44
C ASN A 227 17.18 1.25 4.73
N VAL A 228 16.79 2.43 5.19
CA VAL A 228 15.40 2.74 5.51
C VAL A 228 14.74 3.53 4.39
N SER A 229 13.57 3.09 3.97
CA SER A 229 12.71 3.84 3.03
C SER A 229 11.31 3.96 3.61
N LEU A 230 10.64 5.08 3.37
CA LEU A 230 9.23 5.27 3.66
C LEU A 230 8.47 5.51 2.36
N VAL A 231 7.41 4.75 2.14
CA VAL A 231 6.53 4.86 0.98
C VAL A 231 5.13 5.20 1.45
N LYS A 232 4.50 6.17 0.79
CA LYS A 232 3.15 6.61 1.14
C LYS A 232 2.27 6.90 -0.09
N GLY A 233 0.95 6.89 0.10
CA GLY A 233 -0.09 7.36 -0.83
C GLY A 233 -0.60 8.77 -0.51
N ASP A 234 -1.89 8.99 -0.67
CA ASP A 234 -2.72 10.16 -0.32
C ASP A 234 -2.59 11.38 -1.26
N LEU A 235 -1.41 11.82 -1.62
CA LEU A 235 -1.24 13.13 -2.25
C LEU A 235 -1.25 13.12 -3.78
N HIS A 236 -1.33 11.94 -4.40
CA HIS A 236 -1.37 11.73 -5.86
C HIS A 236 -0.23 12.43 -6.63
N VAL A 237 0.93 12.58 -5.99
CA VAL A 237 2.11 13.27 -6.53
C VAL A 237 3.32 12.37 -6.38
N ASP A 238 4.09 12.21 -7.45
CA ASP A 238 5.40 11.56 -7.39
C ASP A 238 6.42 12.53 -6.81
N ASN A 239 6.99 12.16 -5.68
CA ASN A 239 8.03 12.91 -4.99
C ASN A 239 8.97 11.96 -4.27
N SER A 240 10.25 12.32 -4.20
CA SER A 240 11.23 11.58 -3.41
C SER A 240 12.22 12.54 -2.76
N GLN A 241 12.44 12.35 -1.47
CA GLN A 241 13.37 13.16 -0.68
C GLN A 241 14.25 12.24 0.17
N THR A 242 15.43 12.71 0.52
CA THR A 242 16.33 12.03 1.46
C THR A 242 16.39 12.85 2.74
N ALA A 243 16.08 12.21 3.85
CA ALA A 243 16.24 12.75 5.20
C ALA A 243 17.43 12.07 5.90
N TYR A 244 17.77 12.54 7.10
CA TYR A 244 18.76 11.84 7.90
C TYR A 244 18.22 10.46 8.31
N GLY A 245 18.88 9.43 7.83
CA GLY A 245 18.60 8.04 8.17
C GLY A 245 17.52 7.35 7.35
N PHE A 246 16.79 8.03 6.46
CA PHE A 246 15.82 7.38 5.58
C PHE A 246 15.53 8.14 4.29
N ARG A 247 15.01 7.40 3.29
CA ARG A 247 14.45 7.95 2.05
C ARG A 247 12.92 8.04 2.19
N TYR A 248 12.36 9.20 1.80
CA TYR A 248 10.93 9.49 1.83
C TYR A 248 10.39 9.67 0.43
#